data_6905e9272cbe988de599cb474268bfee
#
_entry.id   6905e9272cbe988de599cb474268bfee
#
_cell.length_a   1.000
_cell.length_b   1.000
_cell.length_c   1.000
_cell.angle_alpha   90.00
_cell.angle_beta   90.00
_cell.angle_gamma   90.00
#
_symmetry.space_group_name_H-M   'P 1'
#
loop_
_entity.id
_entity.type
_entity.pdbx_description
1 polymer ?
#
loop_
_entity_poly.entity_id
_entity_poly.type
_entity_poly.pdbx_seq_one_letter_code
_entity_poly.pdbx_strand_id
1 'polypeptide(L)'
;QCMFCHNVVGQGLPEIEKLKDIYHKNESLDWVRVHRLPDHVRFVHEAHITFFSEENNVPASEVCSICHGDVGSMTKVEQVRPLKMGDCVDCHRDNNAPTDCVACHY
;
A
#
# COMPACT_ATOMS: atom_id res chain seq x y z
N GLN A 1 -7.93 -15.03 -11.43
CA GLN A 1 -8.88 -13.92 -11.21
C GLN A 1 -8.53 -12.66 -12.02
N CYS A 2 -7.24 -12.31 -12.18
CA CYS A 2 -6.80 -11.10 -12.91
C CYS A 2 -7.37 -11.01 -14.33
N MET A 3 -7.43 -12.14 -15.04
CA MET A 3 -7.90 -12.21 -16.42
C MET A 3 -9.40 -11.97 -16.59
N PHE A 4 -10.17 -11.93 -15.50
CA PHE A 4 -11.58 -11.53 -15.58
C PHE A 4 -11.72 -10.10 -16.11
N CYS A 5 -10.86 -9.19 -15.67
CA CYS A 5 -10.82 -7.81 -16.14
C CYS A 5 -9.83 -7.61 -17.30
N HIS A 6 -8.62 -8.17 -17.20
CA HIS A 6 -7.55 -7.92 -18.16
C HIS A 6 -7.68 -8.64 -19.51
N ASN A 7 -8.70 -9.46 -19.67
CA ASN A 7 -9.11 -9.91 -21.01
C ASN A 7 -9.70 -8.78 -21.88
N VAL A 8 -10.19 -7.71 -21.24
CA VAL A 8 -10.83 -6.57 -21.91
C VAL A 8 -10.07 -5.27 -21.64
N VAL A 9 -9.69 -5.05 -20.39
CA VAL A 9 -9.04 -3.81 -19.95
C VAL A 9 -7.53 -3.88 -20.08
N GLY A 10 -6.92 -2.84 -20.65
CA GLY A 10 -5.47 -2.68 -20.80
C GLY A 10 -4.85 -3.51 -21.91
N GLN A 11 -5.63 -3.98 -22.88
CA GLN A 11 -5.11 -4.70 -24.04
C GLN A 11 -4.06 -3.88 -24.78
N GLY A 12 -2.98 -4.54 -25.20
CA GLY A 12 -1.87 -3.90 -25.90
C GLY A 12 -0.84 -3.24 -24.99
N LEU A 13 -1.09 -3.14 -23.66
CA LEU A 13 -0.08 -2.68 -22.74
C LEU A 13 0.94 -3.80 -22.47
N PRO A 14 2.26 -3.51 -22.52
CA PRO A 14 3.30 -4.54 -22.39
C PRO A 14 3.16 -5.41 -21.14
N GLU A 15 2.79 -4.83 -20.01
CA GLU A 15 2.63 -5.55 -18.74
C GLU A 15 1.39 -6.46 -18.75
N ILE A 16 0.34 -6.07 -19.45
CA ILE A 16 -0.86 -6.89 -19.61
C ILE A 16 -0.59 -8.07 -20.57
N GLU A 17 0.20 -7.87 -21.60
CA GLU A 17 0.60 -8.97 -22.48
C GLU A 17 1.48 -10.00 -21.74
N LYS A 18 2.39 -9.56 -20.86
CA LYS A 18 3.14 -10.45 -19.95
C LYS A 18 2.19 -11.25 -19.03
N LEU A 19 1.20 -10.58 -18.45
CA LEU A 19 0.20 -11.23 -17.59
C LEU A 19 -0.57 -12.32 -18.36
N LYS A 20 -0.99 -12.04 -19.60
CA LYS A 20 -1.67 -13.00 -20.48
C LYS A 20 -0.78 -14.20 -20.79
N ASP A 21 0.48 -13.95 -21.11
CA ASP A 21 1.44 -15.00 -21.45
C ASP A 21 1.64 -15.97 -20.27
N ILE A 22 1.84 -15.45 -19.06
CA ILE A 22 1.94 -16.23 -17.82
C ILE A 22 0.65 -17.04 -17.58
N TYR A 23 -0.51 -16.41 -17.78
CA TYR A 23 -1.79 -17.08 -17.64
C TYR A 23 -1.97 -18.23 -18.63
N HIS A 24 -1.63 -18.04 -19.90
CA HIS A 24 -1.73 -19.08 -20.92
C HIS A 24 -0.75 -20.23 -20.69
N LYS A 25 0.41 -19.97 -20.11
CA LYS A 25 1.37 -20.99 -19.70
C LYS A 25 0.98 -21.71 -18.40
N ASN A 26 -0.10 -21.28 -17.76
CA ASN A 26 -0.53 -21.78 -16.45
C ASN A 26 0.56 -21.66 -15.36
N GLU A 27 1.35 -20.60 -15.46
CA GLU A 27 2.39 -20.27 -14.49
C GLU A 27 1.84 -19.35 -13.39
N SER A 28 2.50 -19.33 -12.23
CA SER A 28 2.18 -18.39 -11.15
C SER A 28 2.98 -17.10 -11.30
N LEU A 29 2.34 -15.97 -10.99
CA LEU A 29 3.03 -14.68 -10.88
C LEU A 29 3.87 -14.65 -9.63
N ASP A 30 5.16 -14.38 -9.79
CA ASP A 30 6.07 -14.14 -8.67
C ASP A 30 6.03 -12.66 -8.28
N TRP A 31 5.12 -12.35 -7.35
CA TRP A 31 4.90 -10.99 -6.88
C TRP A 31 6.01 -10.54 -5.92
N VAL A 32 6.69 -9.45 -6.25
CA VAL A 32 7.56 -8.75 -5.31
C VAL A 32 6.70 -7.95 -4.33
N ARG A 33 6.75 -8.33 -3.04
CA ARG A 33 6.01 -7.65 -1.99
C ARG A 33 6.77 -6.40 -1.54
N VAL A 34 6.36 -5.23 -2.03
CA VAL A 34 7.04 -3.95 -1.77
C VAL A 34 6.79 -3.47 -0.33
N HIS A 35 5.54 -3.55 0.15
CA HIS A 35 5.15 -3.16 1.50
C HIS A 35 4.75 -4.38 2.31
N ARG A 36 5.40 -4.59 3.44
CA ARG A 36 5.07 -5.67 4.38
C ARG A 36 5.31 -5.23 5.81
N LEU A 37 4.30 -5.43 6.65
CA LEU A 37 4.45 -5.40 8.10
C LEU A 37 4.57 -6.83 8.63
N PRO A 38 5.27 -7.04 9.76
CA PRO A 38 5.28 -8.34 10.45
C PRO A 38 3.88 -8.76 10.86
N ASP A 39 3.62 -10.07 10.91
CA ASP A 39 2.28 -10.61 11.17
C ASP A 39 1.76 -10.30 12.59
N HIS A 40 2.64 -9.94 13.52
CA HIS A 40 2.31 -9.51 14.89
C HIS A 40 2.02 -8.02 15.00
N VAL A 41 2.01 -7.29 13.89
CA VAL A 41 1.72 -5.84 13.86
C VAL A 41 0.32 -5.60 13.32
N ARG A 42 -0.49 -4.92 14.12
CA ARG A 42 -1.81 -4.44 13.71
C ARG A 42 -1.65 -3.07 13.03
N PHE A 43 -2.12 -2.96 11.81
CA PHE A 43 -2.23 -1.68 11.11
C PHE A 43 -3.60 -1.57 10.42
N VAL A 44 -4.30 -0.49 10.68
CA VAL A 44 -5.64 -0.24 10.13
C VAL A 44 -5.59 1.02 9.28
N HIS A 45 -5.70 0.86 7.97
CA HIS A 45 -5.70 1.99 7.03
C HIS A 45 -6.81 3.00 7.33
N GLU A 46 -8.01 2.53 7.63
CA GLU A 46 -9.18 3.38 7.87
C GLU A 46 -8.91 4.47 8.91
N ALA A 47 -8.38 4.10 10.07
CA ALA A 47 -8.08 5.04 11.15
C ALA A 47 -7.10 6.13 10.70
N HIS A 48 -6.03 5.76 9.99
CA HIS A 48 -5.01 6.70 9.52
C HIS A 48 -5.53 7.59 8.38
N ILE A 49 -6.28 7.03 7.44
CA ILE A 49 -6.85 7.79 6.33
C ILE A 49 -7.89 8.79 6.84
N THR A 50 -8.76 8.38 7.75
CA THR A 50 -9.76 9.28 8.34
C THR A 50 -9.08 10.43 9.08
N PHE A 51 -8.14 10.12 9.98
CA PHE A 51 -7.41 11.12 10.74
C PHE A 51 -6.74 12.16 9.84
N PHE A 52 -5.93 11.75 8.88
CA PHE A 52 -5.20 12.68 8.03
C PHE A 52 -6.07 13.40 7.00
N SER A 53 -7.18 12.79 6.57
CA SER A 53 -8.18 13.45 5.71
C SER A 53 -8.85 14.60 6.44
N GLU A 54 -9.24 14.40 7.70
CA GLU A 54 -9.86 15.42 8.54
C GLU A 54 -8.86 16.51 8.94
N GLU A 55 -7.69 16.12 9.44
CA GLU A 55 -6.65 17.04 9.91
C GLU A 55 -6.15 17.98 8.80
N ASN A 56 -5.97 17.48 7.61
CA ASN A 56 -5.47 18.27 6.47
C ASN A 56 -6.60 18.85 5.62
N ASN A 57 -7.85 18.50 5.89
CA ASN A 57 -9.01 18.88 5.07
C ASN A 57 -8.84 18.54 3.59
N VAL A 58 -8.42 17.32 3.31
CA VAL A 58 -8.20 16.78 1.96
C VAL A 58 -9.02 15.51 1.72
N PRO A 59 -9.33 15.17 0.46
CA PRO A 59 -9.96 13.88 0.15
C PRO A 59 -9.10 12.69 0.62
N ALA A 60 -9.75 11.62 1.07
CA ALA A 60 -9.09 10.38 1.50
C ALA A 60 -8.08 9.82 0.49
N SER A 61 -8.32 10.01 -0.81
CA SER A 61 -7.42 9.59 -1.89
C SER A 61 -6.06 10.29 -1.88
N GLU A 62 -5.96 11.50 -1.34
CA GLU A 62 -4.71 12.26 -1.27
C GLU A 62 -3.85 11.84 -0.08
N VAL A 63 -4.46 11.26 0.95
CA VAL A 63 -3.76 10.80 2.16
C VAL A 63 -2.77 9.67 1.88
N CYS A 64 -3.02 8.85 0.88
CA CYS A 64 -2.17 7.72 0.52
C CYS A 64 -0.70 8.11 0.33
N SER A 65 -0.47 9.30 -0.25
CA SER A 65 0.86 9.81 -0.57
C SER A 65 1.73 10.12 0.67
N ILE A 66 1.12 10.36 1.83
CA ILE A 66 1.82 10.63 3.10
C ILE A 66 2.73 9.44 3.48
N CYS A 67 2.27 8.21 3.23
CA CYS A 67 2.99 6.99 3.57
C CYS A 67 3.60 6.29 2.34
N HIS A 68 2.90 6.32 1.21
CA HIS A 68 3.27 5.58 0.00
C HIS A 68 3.98 6.42 -1.06
N GLY A 69 4.07 7.75 -0.89
CA GLY A 69 4.55 8.65 -1.93
C GLY A 69 3.55 8.76 -3.10
N ASP A 70 3.97 9.38 -4.17
CA ASP A 70 3.12 9.52 -5.37
C ASP A 70 3.12 8.23 -6.20
N VAL A 71 2.42 7.20 -5.70
CA VAL A 71 2.32 5.90 -6.36
C VAL A 71 1.74 6.01 -7.77
N GLY A 72 0.87 7.00 -8.00
CA GLY A 72 0.24 7.22 -9.31
C GLY A 72 1.22 7.57 -10.42
N SER A 73 2.35 8.20 -10.09
CA SER A 73 3.42 8.55 -11.03
C SER A 73 4.54 7.49 -11.12
N MET A 74 4.55 6.51 -10.21
CA MET A 74 5.61 5.51 -10.18
C MET A 74 5.49 4.52 -11.34
N THR A 75 6.53 4.38 -12.14
CA THR A 75 6.65 3.32 -13.14
C THR A 75 7.00 1.97 -12.51
N LYS A 76 7.66 2.00 -11.35
CA LYS A 76 7.94 0.87 -10.48
C LYS A 76 7.65 1.30 -9.06
N VAL A 77 6.76 0.58 -8.39
CA VAL A 77 6.39 0.90 -7.00
C VAL A 77 7.57 0.64 -6.07
N GLU A 78 7.91 1.64 -5.27
CA GLU A 78 9.00 1.58 -4.29
C GLU A 78 8.49 2.00 -2.90
N GLN A 79 9.15 1.50 -1.87
CA GLN A 79 8.84 1.88 -0.50
C GLN A 79 9.57 3.20 -0.18
N VAL A 80 8.82 4.28 -0.01
CA VAL A 80 9.38 5.63 0.27
C VAL A 80 9.60 5.89 1.76
N ARG A 81 8.90 5.16 2.64
CA ARG A 81 9.08 5.21 4.10
C ARG A 81 9.38 3.82 4.63
N PRO A 82 10.36 3.67 5.50
CA PRO A 82 10.78 2.35 6.00
C PRO A 82 9.71 1.64 6.85
N LEU A 83 8.77 2.37 7.46
CA LEU A 83 7.67 1.86 8.29
C LEU A 83 8.18 0.88 9.37
N LYS A 84 9.29 1.24 10.02
CA LYS A 84 9.81 0.53 11.18
C LYS A 84 9.08 0.99 12.43
N MET A 85 9.16 0.20 13.50
CA MET A 85 8.51 0.54 14.79
C MET A 85 8.84 1.97 15.26
N GLY A 86 10.09 2.41 15.13
CA GLY A 86 10.49 3.78 15.46
C GLY A 86 9.70 4.83 14.67
N ASP A 87 9.59 4.66 13.35
CA ASP A 87 8.85 5.59 12.50
C ASP A 87 7.37 5.68 12.89
N CYS A 88 6.75 4.54 13.23
CA CYS A 88 5.37 4.51 13.69
C CYS A 88 5.20 5.24 15.03
N VAL A 89 6.08 4.96 16.00
CA VAL A 89 6.04 5.57 17.33
C VAL A 89 6.29 7.07 17.27
N ASP A 90 7.24 7.52 16.46
CA ASP A 90 7.55 8.95 16.33
C ASP A 90 6.37 9.69 15.65
N CYS A 91 5.80 9.13 14.59
CA CYS A 91 4.61 9.70 13.96
C CYS A 91 3.40 9.76 14.91
N HIS A 92 3.19 8.72 15.72
CA HIS A 92 2.14 8.69 16.75
C HIS A 92 2.36 9.76 17.83
N ARG A 93 3.60 9.98 18.27
CA ARG A 93 3.93 11.06 19.23
C ARG A 93 3.66 12.44 18.65
N ASP A 94 4.07 12.67 17.41
CA ASP A 94 3.88 13.95 16.73
C ASP A 94 2.39 14.30 16.53
N ASN A 95 1.55 13.27 16.44
CA ASN A 95 0.11 13.42 16.23
C ASN A 95 -0.74 13.10 17.49
N ASN A 96 -0.14 13.01 18.69
CA ASN A 96 -0.81 12.65 19.93
C ASN A 96 -1.63 11.35 19.87
N ALA A 97 -1.19 10.40 19.06
CA ALA A 97 -1.82 9.10 18.89
C ALA A 97 -1.27 8.07 19.90
N PRO A 98 -1.98 6.96 20.18
CA PRO A 98 -1.55 5.95 21.13
C PRO A 98 -0.20 5.32 20.79
N THR A 99 0.68 5.20 21.79
CA THR A 99 2.02 4.59 21.68
C THR A 99 2.18 3.34 22.54
N ASP A 100 1.09 2.84 23.11
CA ASP A 100 1.09 1.62 23.91
C ASP A 100 1.41 0.40 23.03
N CYS A 101 2.09 -0.59 23.60
CA CYS A 101 2.45 -1.80 22.88
C CYS A 101 1.24 -2.49 22.24
N VAL A 102 0.13 -2.57 22.99
CA VAL A 102 -1.11 -3.23 22.55
C VAL A 102 -1.93 -2.43 21.50
N ALA A 103 -1.60 -1.17 21.28
CA ALA A 103 -2.21 -0.40 20.19
C ALA A 103 -1.78 -0.92 18.81
N CYS A 104 -0.54 -1.42 18.72
CA CYS A 104 0.09 -1.86 17.48
C CYS A 104 0.42 -3.36 17.45
N HIS A 105 0.47 -4.04 18.60
CA HIS A 105 0.83 -5.46 18.69
C HIS A 105 -0.29 -6.30 19.27
N TYR A 106 -0.38 -7.57 18.79
CA TYR A 106 -1.27 -8.59 19.33
C TYR A 106 -0.68 -9.22 20.57
#